data_d2357efa75ae86e2ccad76fe352b912a
#
_entry.id   d2357efa75ae86e2ccad76fe352b912a
#
_cell.length_a   1.000
_cell.length_b   1.000
_cell.length_c   1.000
_cell.angle_alpha   90.00
_cell.angle_beta   90.00
_cell.angle_gamma   90.00
#
_symmetry.space_group_name_H-M   'P 1'
#
loop_
_entity.id
_entity.type
_entity.pdbx_description
1 polymer ?
#
loop_
_entity_poly.entity_id
_entity_poly.type
_entity_poly.pdbx_seq_one_letter_code
_entity_poly.pdbx_strand_id
1 'polypeptide(L)'
;PDGMILGYPVITAGKYAHRGSIQNLAGSDDPGWYSLETQITADTPPAFFWHTVTDPEVPVQNSLLLAGALSAAGVRYEMHLYPRGVHGLSLATPEVDEPEKHRVADPHIAGWFGQCLEWLDILKTTKE
;
A
#
# COMPACT_ATOMS: atom_id res chain seq x y z
N PRO A 1 3.58 6.05 15.48
CA PRO A 1 2.45 6.65 14.77
C PRO A 1 1.14 5.97 15.16
N ASP A 2 0.02 6.68 14.97
CA ASP A 2 -1.31 6.18 15.32
C ASP A 2 -1.96 5.35 14.21
N GLY A 3 -1.43 5.45 13.01
CA GLY A 3 -1.88 4.72 11.83
C GLY A 3 -0.98 4.96 10.64
N MET A 4 -1.14 4.14 9.60
CA MET A 4 -0.40 4.23 8.34
C MET A 4 -1.39 4.35 7.19
N ILE A 5 -1.09 5.22 6.23
CA ILE A 5 -1.84 5.35 4.97
C ILE A 5 -0.84 5.07 3.84
N LEU A 6 -1.09 4.01 3.08
CA LEU A 6 -0.16 3.54 2.06
C LEU A 6 -0.86 3.38 0.71
N GLY A 7 -0.35 4.04 -0.32
CA GLY A 7 -0.79 3.82 -1.70
C GLY A 7 0.18 2.88 -2.42
N TYR A 8 -0.33 1.83 -3.06
CA TYR A 8 0.46 0.90 -3.88
C TYR A 8 1.84 0.57 -3.28
N PRO A 9 1.92 0.07 -2.04
CA PRO A 9 3.16 0.04 -1.29
C PRO A 9 4.13 -1.05 -1.75
N VAL A 10 5.43 -0.73 -1.69
CA VAL A 10 6.50 -1.72 -1.79
C VAL A 10 6.67 -2.35 -0.40
N ILE A 11 6.44 -3.64 -0.28
CA ILE A 11 6.43 -4.35 1.01
C ILE A 11 7.48 -5.46 1.05
N THR A 12 7.45 -6.37 0.08
CA THR A 12 8.29 -7.58 0.12
C THR A 12 9.64 -7.39 -0.57
N ALA A 13 10.67 -8.04 -0.04
CA ALA A 13 11.96 -8.24 -0.71
C ALA A 13 12.05 -9.62 -1.38
N GLY A 14 10.98 -10.43 -1.34
CA GLY A 14 10.93 -11.77 -1.88
C GLY A 14 10.59 -11.83 -3.38
N LYS A 15 9.84 -12.85 -3.76
CA LYS A 15 9.48 -13.15 -5.18
C LYS A 15 8.78 -11.97 -5.88
N TYR A 16 7.95 -11.24 -5.18
CA TYR A 16 7.14 -10.15 -5.73
C TYR A 16 7.74 -8.75 -5.49
N ALA A 17 9.03 -8.70 -5.15
CA ALA A 17 9.71 -7.43 -4.85
C ALA A 17 9.76 -6.51 -6.07
N HIS A 18 9.63 -5.20 -5.80
CA HIS A 18 10.13 -4.19 -6.72
C HIS A 18 11.64 -4.05 -6.51
N ARG A 19 12.42 -4.75 -7.33
CA ARG A 19 13.87 -4.96 -7.13
C ARG A 19 14.65 -3.66 -7.00
N GLY A 20 14.34 -2.67 -7.83
CA GLY A 20 15.04 -1.38 -7.79
C GLY A 20 14.87 -0.67 -6.45
N SER A 21 13.66 -0.63 -5.91
CA SER A 21 13.40 -0.03 -4.59
C SER A 21 14.14 -0.78 -3.47
N ILE A 22 14.10 -2.09 -3.48
CA ILE A 22 14.77 -2.90 -2.46
C ILE A 22 16.29 -2.74 -2.53
N GLN A 23 16.87 -2.73 -3.74
CA GLN A 23 18.31 -2.52 -3.92
C GLN A 23 18.74 -1.13 -3.44
N ASN A 24 17.96 -0.08 -3.76
CA ASN A 24 18.25 1.27 -3.32
C ASN A 24 18.16 1.41 -1.79
N LEU A 25 17.22 0.73 -1.17
CA LEU A 25 17.04 0.76 0.29
C LEU A 25 18.12 -0.05 1.02
N ALA A 26 18.38 -1.26 0.56
CA ALA A 26 19.29 -2.19 1.23
C ALA A 26 20.77 -1.83 1.01
N GLY A 27 21.12 -1.28 -0.16
CA GLY A 27 22.53 -1.05 -0.52
C GLY A 27 23.32 -2.35 -0.47
N SER A 28 24.29 -2.44 0.45
CA SER A 28 25.10 -3.64 0.70
C SER A 28 24.53 -4.56 1.78
N ASP A 29 23.41 -4.19 2.42
CA ASP A 29 22.76 -5.00 3.46
C ASP A 29 22.03 -6.20 2.86
N ASP A 30 21.68 -7.18 3.69
CA ASP A 30 20.81 -8.27 3.30
C ASP A 30 19.41 -7.73 2.93
N PRO A 31 18.97 -7.88 1.67
CA PRO A 31 17.66 -7.39 1.24
C PRO A 31 16.49 -7.99 2.04
N GLY A 32 16.62 -9.22 2.53
CA GLY A 32 15.59 -9.89 3.32
C GLY A 32 15.17 -9.14 4.57
N TRP A 33 16.09 -8.38 5.18
CA TRP A 33 15.80 -7.52 6.33
C TRP A 33 14.72 -6.46 6.01
N TYR A 34 14.63 -6.04 4.75
CA TYR A 34 13.69 -5.02 4.29
C TYR A 34 12.36 -5.58 3.79
N SER A 35 12.13 -6.88 3.97
CA SER A 35 10.85 -7.54 3.68
C SER A 35 9.87 -7.22 4.81
N LEU A 36 9.08 -6.17 4.64
CA LEU A 36 8.27 -5.58 5.72
C LEU A 36 7.22 -6.53 6.27
N GLU A 37 6.68 -7.44 5.45
CA GLU A 37 5.73 -8.45 5.92
C GLU A 37 6.32 -9.37 7.00
N THR A 38 7.64 -9.46 7.09
CA THR A 38 8.34 -10.24 8.12
C THR A 38 8.61 -9.44 9.39
N GLN A 39 8.39 -8.13 9.36
CA GLN A 39 8.66 -7.20 10.47
C GLN A 39 7.39 -6.80 11.25
N ILE A 40 6.23 -7.25 10.82
CA ILE A 40 4.97 -6.90 11.45
C ILE A 40 4.85 -7.59 12.80
N THR A 41 4.45 -6.83 13.82
CA THR A 41 4.19 -7.31 15.19
C THR A 41 2.85 -6.79 15.68
N ALA A 42 2.44 -7.23 16.88
CA ALA A 42 1.21 -6.73 17.52
C ALA A 42 1.25 -5.22 17.80
N ASP A 43 2.44 -4.62 17.87
CA ASP A 43 2.62 -3.19 18.10
C ASP A 43 2.63 -2.36 16.80
N THR A 44 2.53 -3.01 15.64
CA THR A 44 2.43 -2.32 14.35
C THR A 44 1.15 -1.48 14.31
N PRO A 45 1.21 -0.20 13.89
CA PRO A 45 0.02 0.64 13.81
C PRO A 45 -1.02 0.10 12.82
N PRO A 46 -2.31 0.37 13.05
CA PRO A 46 -3.35 0.10 12.06
C PRO A 46 -3.03 0.74 10.71
N ALA A 47 -3.48 0.12 9.63
CA ALA A 47 -3.15 0.56 8.29
C ALA A 47 -4.38 0.69 7.39
N PHE A 48 -4.40 1.74 6.58
CA PHE A 48 -5.24 1.85 5.40
C PHE A 48 -4.34 1.77 4.17
N PHE A 49 -4.65 0.91 3.21
CA PHE A 49 -3.84 0.83 1.99
C PHE A 49 -4.66 0.38 0.79
N TRP A 50 -4.18 0.75 -0.39
CA TRP A 50 -4.85 0.41 -1.64
C TRP A 50 -3.84 0.10 -2.74
N HIS A 51 -4.27 -0.66 -3.74
CA HIS A 51 -3.44 -1.11 -4.84
C HIS A 51 -4.31 -1.40 -6.07
N THR A 52 -3.72 -1.35 -7.25
CA THR A 52 -4.38 -1.84 -8.46
C THR A 52 -3.86 -3.23 -8.82
N VAL A 53 -4.77 -4.13 -9.18
CA VAL A 53 -4.44 -5.53 -9.46
C VAL A 53 -3.52 -5.66 -10.68
N THR A 54 -3.59 -4.70 -11.61
CA THR A 54 -2.80 -4.68 -12.85
C THR A 54 -1.56 -3.79 -12.77
N ASP A 55 -1.14 -3.36 -11.58
CA ASP A 55 0.08 -2.56 -11.40
C ASP A 55 1.28 -3.30 -12.01
N PRO A 56 1.94 -2.71 -13.06
CA PRO A 56 3.03 -3.38 -13.74
C PRO A 56 4.39 -3.20 -13.06
N GLU A 57 4.50 -2.28 -12.10
CA GLU A 57 5.76 -1.96 -11.43
C GLU A 57 5.89 -2.65 -10.08
N VAL A 58 4.85 -2.50 -9.24
CA VAL A 58 4.80 -3.12 -7.92
C VAL A 58 3.66 -4.14 -7.90
N PRO A 59 3.97 -5.44 -7.92
CA PRO A 59 2.94 -6.47 -7.92
C PRO A 59 1.96 -6.32 -6.75
N VAL A 60 0.68 -6.51 -7.01
CA VAL A 60 -0.39 -6.40 -6.00
C VAL A 60 -0.17 -7.34 -4.82
N GLN A 61 0.59 -8.42 -5.01
CA GLN A 61 0.98 -9.35 -3.94
C GLN A 61 1.68 -8.64 -2.77
N ASN A 62 2.33 -7.49 -3.01
CA ASN A 62 2.89 -6.69 -1.91
C ASN A 62 1.81 -6.32 -0.89
N SER A 63 0.68 -5.79 -1.35
CA SER A 63 -0.44 -5.45 -0.47
C SER A 63 -1.10 -6.69 0.15
N LEU A 64 -1.22 -7.78 -0.60
CA LEU A 64 -1.78 -9.04 -0.08
C LEU A 64 -0.90 -9.65 1.02
N LEU A 65 0.42 -9.60 0.87
CA LEU A 65 1.37 -10.06 1.89
C LEU A 65 1.29 -9.19 3.15
N LEU A 66 1.18 -7.87 3.00
CA LEU A 66 0.99 -6.97 4.13
C LEU A 66 -0.31 -7.28 4.87
N ALA A 67 -1.41 -7.45 4.16
CA ALA A 67 -2.71 -7.80 4.76
C ALA A 67 -2.64 -9.10 5.56
N GLY A 68 -2.00 -10.13 4.99
CA GLY A 68 -1.80 -11.41 5.66
C GLY A 68 -0.98 -11.29 6.94
N ALA A 69 0.10 -10.52 6.92
CA ALA A 69 0.95 -10.29 8.08
C ALA A 69 0.23 -9.49 9.17
N LEU A 70 -0.51 -8.45 8.81
CA LEU A 70 -1.31 -7.67 9.75
C LEU A 70 -2.39 -8.53 10.41
N SER A 71 -3.09 -9.36 9.62
CA SER A 71 -4.08 -10.31 10.14
C SER A 71 -3.48 -11.29 11.14
N ALA A 72 -2.32 -11.86 10.81
CA ALA A 72 -1.63 -12.82 11.68
C ALA A 72 -1.19 -12.18 13.01
N ALA A 73 -0.84 -10.89 12.99
CA ALA A 73 -0.44 -10.14 14.18
C ALA A 73 -1.60 -9.54 14.97
N GLY A 74 -2.85 -9.69 14.49
CA GLY A 74 -4.03 -9.11 15.13
C GLY A 74 -4.13 -7.59 14.98
N VAL A 75 -3.44 -7.01 14.00
CA VAL A 75 -3.47 -5.57 13.71
C VAL A 75 -4.61 -5.26 12.75
N ARG A 76 -5.41 -4.24 13.05
CA ARG A 76 -6.52 -3.83 12.20
C ARG A 76 -6.05 -3.10 10.96
N TYR A 77 -6.73 -3.35 9.85
CA TYR A 77 -6.44 -2.66 8.59
C TYR A 77 -7.68 -2.57 7.71
N GLU A 78 -7.64 -1.65 6.77
CA GLU A 78 -8.60 -1.57 5.67
C GLU A 78 -7.81 -1.57 4.36
N MET A 79 -8.16 -2.47 3.43
CA MET A 79 -7.48 -2.62 2.14
C MET A 79 -8.48 -2.52 1.00
N HIS A 80 -8.14 -1.74 -0.02
CA HIS A 80 -8.91 -1.64 -1.26
C HIS A 80 -8.06 -2.07 -2.45
N LEU A 81 -8.56 -3.04 -3.22
CA LEU A 81 -7.94 -3.48 -4.46
C LEU A 81 -8.85 -3.11 -5.63
N TYR A 82 -8.28 -2.41 -6.62
CA TYR A 82 -9.00 -1.98 -7.80
C TYR A 82 -8.61 -2.85 -8.99
N PRO A 83 -9.56 -3.19 -9.90
CA PRO A 83 -9.33 -4.21 -10.92
C PRO A 83 -8.36 -3.79 -12.03
N ARG A 84 -8.11 -2.49 -12.18
CA ARG A 84 -7.26 -1.93 -13.24
C ARG A 84 -6.52 -0.69 -12.75
N GLY A 85 -5.45 -0.34 -13.43
CA GLY A 85 -4.66 0.86 -13.19
C GLY A 85 -3.17 0.58 -13.20
N VAL A 86 -2.40 1.63 -13.46
CA VAL A 86 -0.94 1.60 -13.40
C VAL A 86 -0.45 2.04 -12.03
N HIS A 87 0.85 1.92 -11.79
CA HIS A 87 1.48 2.37 -10.55
C HIS A 87 1.46 3.90 -10.43
N GLY A 88 1.27 4.40 -9.23
CA GLY A 88 1.49 5.82 -8.94
C GLY A 88 0.33 6.74 -9.30
N LEU A 89 -0.91 6.27 -9.24
CA LEU A 89 -2.10 7.07 -9.61
C LEU A 89 -2.42 8.21 -8.65
N SER A 90 -1.81 8.25 -7.46
CA SER A 90 -2.04 9.32 -6.48
C SER A 90 -3.53 9.47 -6.15
N LEU A 91 -4.11 10.65 -6.29
CA LEU A 91 -5.55 10.88 -6.06
C LEU A 91 -6.44 10.30 -7.17
N ALA A 92 -5.86 9.91 -8.30
CA ALA A 92 -6.57 9.43 -9.50
C ALA A 92 -7.60 10.45 -10.03
N THR A 93 -7.30 11.74 -9.85
CA THR A 93 -8.10 12.87 -10.34
C THR A 93 -7.37 13.61 -11.46
N PRO A 94 -8.08 14.44 -12.28
CA PRO A 94 -7.44 15.14 -13.38
C PRO A 94 -6.27 16.05 -12.99
N GLU A 95 -6.28 16.56 -11.77
CA GLU A 95 -5.23 17.47 -11.27
C GLU A 95 -3.86 16.79 -11.14
N VAL A 96 -3.84 15.46 -11.08
CA VAL A 96 -2.60 14.67 -10.93
C VAL A 96 -2.31 13.79 -12.13
N ASP A 97 -2.95 14.05 -13.28
CA ASP A 97 -2.72 13.30 -14.51
C ASP A 97 -1.27 13.44 -15.00
N GLU A 98 -0.69 12.31 -15.39
CA GLU A 98 0.58 12.19 -16.08
C GLU A 98 0.41 11.27 -17.29
N PRO A 99 -0.20 11.75 -18.39
CA PRO A 99 -0.56 10.89 -19.53
C PRO A 99 0.63 10.16 -20.16
N GLU A 100 1.82 10.77 -20.12
CA GLU A 100 3.06 10.15 -20.63
C GLU A 100 3.49 8.93 -19.82
N LYS A 101 2.98 8.79 -18.61
CA LYS A 101 3.17 7.60 -17.75
C LYS A 101 1.92 6.73 -17.66
N HIS A 102 0.94 6.99 -18.51
CA HIS A 102 -0.38 6.33 -18.47
C HIS A 102 -1.13 6.49 -17.14
N ARG A 103 -0.78 7.52 -16.36
CA ARG A 103 -1.46 7.89 -15.12
C ARG A 103 -2.53 8.90 -15.43
N VAL A 104 -3.75 8.41 -15.63
CA VAL A 104 -4.91 9.25 -15.96
C VAL A 104 -6.00 9.05 -14.93
N ALA A 105 -6.84 10.07 -14.77
CA ALA A 105 -7.94 10.06 -13.83
C ALA A 105 -8.83 8.83 -13.99
N ASP A 106 -9.20 8.22 -12.87
CA ASP A 106 -10.16 7.14 -12.79
C ASP A 106 -11.11 7.40 -11.62
N PRO A 107 -12.36 7.81 -11.88
CA PRO A 107 -13.32 8.15 -10.81
C PRO A 107 -13.59 7.01 -9.82
N HIS A 108 -13.52 5.76 -10.29
CA HIS A 108 -13.69 4.60 -9.42
C HIS A 108 -12.55 4.49 -8.41
N ILE A 109 -11.31 4.63 -8.87
CA ILE A 109 -10.12 4.59 -8.02
C ILE A 109 -10.07 5.83 -7.12
N ALA A 110 -10.43 7.01 -7.63
CA ALA A 110 -10.43 8.27 -6.86
C ALA A 110 -11.28 8.19 -5.58
N GLY A 111 -12.24 7.28 -5.51
CA GLY A 111 -13.02 7.03 -4.30
C GLY A 111 -12.21 6.57 -3.09
N TRP A 112 -10.97 6.10 -3.27
CA TRP A 112 -10.13 5.66 -2.16
C TRP A 112 -9.90 6.77 -1.13
N PHE A 113 -9.80 8.02 -1.56
CA PHE A 113 -9.51 9.13 -0.66
C PHE A 113 -10.67 9.39 0.32
N GLY A 114 -11.92 9.34 -0.16
CA GLY A 114 -13.10 9.45 0.69
C GLY A 114 -13.18 8.32 1.71
N GLN A 115 -12.91 7.10 1.29
CA GLN A 115 -12.85 5.93 2.18
C GLN A 115 -11.73 6.05 3.21
N CYS A 116 -10.59 6.62 2.83
CA CYS A 116 -9.49 6.90 3.75
C CYS A 116 -9.92 7.90 4.84
N LEU A 117 -10.66 8.94 4.49
CA LEU A 117 -11.17 9.90 5.47
C LEU A 117 -12.16 9.24 6.45
N GLU A 118 -13.05 8.39 5.95
CA GLU A 118 -13.93 7.59 6.80
C GLU A 118 -13.15 6.68 7.75
N TRP A 119 -12.11 6.03 7.23
CA TRP A 119 -11.24 5.17 8.05
C TRP A 119 -10.55 5.97 9.16
N LEU A 120 -10.08 7.18 8.88
CA LEU A 120 -9.48 8.05 9.90
C LEU A 120 -10.47 8.38 11.03
N ASP A 121 -11.74 8.59 10.70
CA ASP A 121 -12.77 8.82 11.71
C ASP A 121 -13.04 7.56 12.54
N ILE A 122 -13.10 6.40 11.91
CA ILE A 122 -13.23 5.10 12.61
C ILE A 122 -12.02 4.90 13.55
N LEU A 123 -10.81 5.20 13.08
CA LEU A 123 -9.60 5.06 13.88
C LEU A 123 -9.62 5.92 15.14
N LYS A 124 -10.12 7.17 15.04
CA LYS A 124 -10.26 8.07 16.19
C LYS A 124 -11.25 7.53 17.22
N THR A 125 -12.39 6.98 16.78
CA THR A 125 -13.46 6.50 17.66
C THR A 125 -13.17 5.17 18.33
N THR A 126 -12.19 4.40 17.83
CA THR A 126 -11.84 3.07 18.35
C THR A 126 -10.59 3.04 19.23
N LYS A 127 -10.06 4.20 19.59
CA LYS A 127 -8.93 4.35 20.52
C LYS A 127 -9.29 4.23 22.00
N GLU A 128 -10.55 4.03 22.30
CA GLU A 128 -11.04 3.89 23.67
C GLU A 128 -10.95 2.44 24.19
#